data_224c7a2d4ef34a7d95c9285405dddbb0
#
_entry.id   224c7a2d4ef34a7d95c9285405dddbb0
#
_cell.length_a   1.000
_cell.length_b   1.000
_cell.length_c   1.000
_cell.angle_alpha   90.00
_cell.angle_beta   90.00
_cell.angle_gamma   90.00
#
_symmetry.space_group_name_H-M   'P 1'
#
loop_
_entity.id
_entity.type
_entity.pdbx_description
1 polymer ?
#
loop_
_entity_poly.entity_id
_entity_poly.type
_entity_poly.pdbx_seq_one_letter_code
_entity_poly.pdbx_strand_id
1 'polypeptide(L)'
;MTETTSEFSDSETHGLTEYTPHISVRAAGRVWRLTRAADLEQLWDAMTAAPDDFEDERLPYWTELWPSSVALSGWLAQQQQTISGQSCLDLGCGLGLTAMVGQWLGAQVTAMDYEEDALHFAFRN
;
A
#
# COMPACT_ATOMS: atom_id res chain seq x y z
N MET A 1 -16.07 -22.08 -2.98
CA MET A 1 -15.50 -20.74 -3.24
C MET A 1 -16.48 -19.74 -2.68
N THR A 2 -16.31 -19.32 -1.45
CA THR A 2 -17.11 -18.28 -0.82
C THR A 2 -16.37 -16.97 -0.98
N GLU A 3 -16.81 -16.14 -1.92
CA GLU A 3 -16.42 -14.74 -1.96
C GLU A 3 -17.00 -14.05 -0.72
N THR A 4 -16.15 -13.77 0.23
CA THR A 4 -16.51 -12.83 1.29
C THR A 4 -16.32 -11.43 0.74
N THR A 5 -17.34 -10.92 0.06
CA THR A 5 -17.44 -9.51 -0.26
C THR A 5 -17.67 -8.79 1.07
N SER A 6 -16.61 -8.33 1.73
CA SER A 6 -16.78 -7.37 2.79
C SER A 6 -17.14 -6.05 2.11
N GLU A 7 -18.40 -5.69 2.13
CA GLU A 7 -18.84 -4.34 1.84
C GLU A 7 -18.26 -3.42 2.91
N PHE A 8 -17.04 -2.93 2.68
CA PHE A 8 -16.57 -1.76 3.40
C PHE A 8 -17.37 -0.58 2.88
N SER A 9 -18.16 0.03 3.76
CA SER A 9 -18.95 1.20 3.46
C SER A 9 -18.01 2.33 3.00
N ASP A 10 -18.31 2.90 1.83
CA ASP A 10 -17.60 4.04 1.25
C ASP A 10 -17.57 5.29 2.15
N SER A 11 -18.21 5.23 3.30
CA SER A 11 -18.32 6.35 4.24
C SER A 11 -17.06 6.61 5.07
N GLU A 12 -16.09 5.70 5.07
CA GLU A 12 -14.87 5.84 5.87
C GLU A 12 -13.68 6.47 5.11
N THR A 13 -13.83 6.74 3.82
CA THR A 13 -12.76 7.32 2.99
C THR A 13 -12.74 8.85 2.95
N HIS A 14 -13.31 9.54 3.95
CA HIS A 14 -13.25 11.00 4.10
C HIS A 14 -13.57 11.82 2.83
N GLY A 15 -14.49 11.38 2.00
CA GLY A 15 -14.90 12.11 0.80
C GLY A 15 -13.95 12.01 -0.39
N LEU A 16 -12.94 11.16 -0.34
CA LEU A 16 -11.96 10.94 -1.41
C LEU A 16 -12.43 9.96 -2.51
N THR A 17 -13.74 9.81 -2.67
CA THR A 17 -14.35 8.82 -3.58
C THR A 17 -14.31 9.20 -5.06
N GLU A 18 -13.91 10.41 -5.40
CA GLU A 18 -13.96 10.90 -6.80
C GLU A 18 -12.72 10.54 -7.63
N TYR A 19 -11.71 9.92 -7.04
CA TYR A 19 -10.44 9.66 -7.71
C TYR A 19 -10.32 8.23 -8.17
N THR A 20 -9.54 8.02 -9.24
CA THR A 20 -9.23 6.67 -9.71
C THR A 20 -8.48 5.93 -8.61
N PRO A 21 -9.14 5.01 -7.92
CA PRO A 21 -8.57 4.39 -6.72
C PRO A 21 -7.53 3.31 -7.06
N HIS A 22 -7.19 3.15 -8.33
CA HIS A 22 -6.34 2.08 -8.79
C HIS A 22 -5.15 2.61 -9.57
N ILE A 23 -3.99 2.05 -9.27
CA ILE A 23 -2.78 2.19 -10.08
C ILE A 23 -2.30 0.82 -10.51
N SER A 24 -1.71 0.74 -11.69
CA SER A 24 -1.07 -0.47 -12.18
C SER A 24 0.43 -0.24 -12.28
N VAL A 25 1.20 -1.19 -11.81
CA VAL A 25 2.66 -1.11 -11.83
C VAL A 25 3.25 -2.44 -12.28
N ARG A 26 4.29 -2.36 -13.09
CA ARG A 26 5.11 -3.54 -13.43
C ARG A 26 6.24 -3.66 -12.42
N ALA A 27 6.28 -4.74 -11.69
CA ALA A 27 7.31 -5.04 -10.71
C ALA A 27 7.52 -6.56 -10.62
N ALA A 28 8.74 -6.99 -10.36
CA ALA A 28 9.09 -8.41 -10.22
C ALA A 28 8.61 -9.26 -11.41
N GLY A 29 8.63 -8.72 -12.62
CA GLY A 29 8.27 -9.43 -13.84
C GLY A 29 6.77 -9.57 -14.11
N ARG A 30 5.90 -8.93 -13.34
CA ARG A 30 4.44 -8.95 -13.55
C ARG A 30 3.81 -7.59 -13.29
N VAL A 31 2.55 -7.44 -13.68
CA VAL A 31 1.74 -6.25 -13.40
C VAL A 31 0.97 -6.46 -12.11
N TRP A 32 1.06 -5.48 -11.22
CA TRP A 32 0.32 -5.40 -9.96
C TRP A 32 -0.69 -4.27 -10.05
N ARG A 33 -1.90 -4.53 -9.57
CA ARG A 33 -2.93 -3.50 -9.44
C ARG A 33 -3.11 -3.18 -7.97
N LEU A 34 -2.93 -1.90 -7.65
CA LEU A 34 -3.01 -1.40 -6.28
C LEU A 34 -4.19 -0.46 -6.15
N THR A 35 -4.87 -0.56 -5.03
CA THR A 35 -5.89 0.39 -4.60
C THR A 35 -5.26 1.40 -3.65
N ARG A 36 -5.61 2.67 -3.80
CA ARG A 36 -5.19 3.77 -2.91
C ARG A 36 -6.32 4.77 -2.72
N ALA A 37 -6.26 5.57 -1.63
CA ALA A 37 -7.28 6.56 -1.33
C ALA A 37 -7.29 7.70 -2.35
N ALA A 38 -6.12 8.26 -2.63
CA ALA A 38 -5.90 9.38 -3.52
C ALA A 38 -4.40 9.48 -3.83
N ASP A 39 -4.01 10.39 -4.71
CA ASP A 39 -2.61 10.74 -4.84
C ASP A 39 -2.15 11.67 -3.69
N LEU A 40 -0.85 11.84 -3.56
CA LEU A 40 -0.26 12.63 -2.48
C LEU A 40 -0.72 14.08 -2.48
N GLU A 41 -0.82 14.69 -3.65
CA GLU A 41 -1.23 16.10 -3.78
C GLU A 41 -2.66 16.32 -3.30
N GLN A 42 -3.58 15.45 -3.68
CA GLN A 42 -4.99 15.51 -3.27
C GLN A 42 -5.17 15.31 -1.76
N LEU A 43 -4.44 14.36 -1.17
CA LEU A 43 -4.47 14.17 0.28
C LEU A 43 -3.86 15.36 1.02
N TRP A 44 -2.79 15.91 0.49
CA TRP A 44 -2.17 17.11 1.03
C TRP A 44 -3.15 18.29 1.05
N ASP A 45 -3.82 18.56 -0.08
CA ASP A 45 -4.81 19.63 -0.19
C ASP A 45 -5.97 19.43 0.79
N ALA A 46 -6.47 18.20 0.94
CA ALA A 46 -7.54 17.87 1.89
C ALA A 46 -7.10 18.12 3.34
N MET A 47 -5.87 17.76 3.69
CA MET A 47 -5.32 17.96 5.04
C MET A 47 -5.10 19.44 5.34
N THR A 48 -4.62 20.22 4.39
CA THR A 48 -4.38 21.67 4.58
C THR A 48 -5.66 22.50 4.62
N ALA A 49 -6.77 21.99 4.08
CA ALA A 49 -8.07 22.63 4.17
C ALA A 49 -8.68 22.56 5.58
N ALA A 50 -8.21 21.66 6.46
CA ALA A 50 -8.65 21.49 7.83
C ALA A 50 -7.45 21.65 8.81
N PRO A 51 -6.93 22.89 9.01
CA PRO A 51 -5.66 23.11 9.72
C PRO A 51 -5.69 22.72 11.20
N ASP A 52 -6.87 22.61 11.83
CA ASP A 52 -7.00 22.26 13.24
C ASP A 52 -6.67 20.78 13.54
N ASP A 53 -6.70 19.92 12.52
CA ASP A 53 -6.34 18.50 12.63
C ASP A 53 -4.84 18.23 12.35
N PHE A 54 -4.07 19.29 12.11
CA PHE A 54 -2.67 19.22 11.67
C PHE A 54 -1.67 19.25 12.84
N GLU A 55 -1.93 18.51 13.89
CA GLU A 55 -1.03 18.47 15.04
C GLU A 55 0.33 17.80 14.76
N ASP A 56 0.53 17.17 13.61
CA ASP A 56 1.59 16.17 13.50
C ASP A 56 2.46 16.27 12.23
N GLU A 57 2.34 17.30 11.41
CA GLU A 57 3.14 17.49 10.17
C GLU A 57 3.38 16.19 9.35
N ARG A 58 2.55 15.17 9.53
CA ARG A 58 2.67 13.89 8.83
C ARG A 58 2.18 14.04 7.41
N LEU A 59 3.11 13.99 6.49
CA LEU A 59 2.78 13.91 5.08
C LEU A 59 2.21 12.52 4.75
N PRO A 60 1.14 12.45 3.92
CA PRO A 60 0.53 11.18 3.57
C PRO A 60 1.36 10.40 2.53
N TYR A 61 2.63 10.23 2.81
CA TYR A 61 3.55 9.52 1.91
C TYR A 61 3.15 8.08 1.63
N TRP A 62 2.37 7.48 2.52
CA TRP A 62 1.88 6.11 2.40
C TRP A 62 0.99 5.89 1.17
N THR A 63 0.37 6.94 0.64
CA THR A 63 -0.52 6.85 -0.55
C THR A 63 0.24 6.77 -1.86
N GLU A 64 1.53 7.08 -1.87
CA GLU A 64 2.35 7.04 -3.06
C GLU A 64 3.01 5.67 -3.25
N LEU A 65 3.09 5.27 -4.53
CA LEU A 65 3.94 4.15 -4.92
C LEU A 65 5.34 4.69 -5.20
N TRP A 66 6.25 4.44 -4.29
CA TRP A 66 7.62 4.90 -4.41
C TRP A 66 8.43 4.03 -5.38
N PRO A 67 9.25 4.64 -6.25
CA PRO A 67 10.13 3.89 -7.14
C PRO A 67 11.03 2.88 -6.43
N SER A 68 11.42 3.16 -5.19
CA SER A 68 12.19 2.25 -4.35
C SER A 68 11.46 0.93 -4.06
N SER A 69 10.12 0.96 -3.92
CA SER A 69 9.32 -0.26 -3.76
C SER A 69 9.38 -1.16 -5.00
N VAL A 70 9.36 -0.54 -6.18
CA VAL A 70 9.48 -1.28 -7.45
C VAL A 70 10.87 -1.90 -7.59
N ALA A 71 11.92 -1.14 -7.28
CA ALA A 71 13.29 -1.61 -7.31
C ALA A 71 13.53 -2.75 -6.31
N LEU A 72 13.04 -2.61 -5.09
CA LEU A 72 13.13 -3.64 -4.05
C LEU A 72 12.37 -4.90 -4.45
N SER A 73 11.20 -4.77 -5.03
CA SER A 73 10.42 -5.90 -5.54
C SER A 73 11.17 -6.69 -6.60
N GLY A 74 11.86 -6.00 -7.52
CA GLY A 74 12.71 -6.64 -8.53
C GLY A 74 13.89 -7.38 -7.90
N TRP A 75 14.51 -6.79 -6.89
CA TRP A 75 15.61 -7.44 -6.16
C TRP A 75 15.12 -8.68 -5.40
N LEU A 76 13.97 -8.60 -4.72
CA LEU A 76 13.37 -9.75 -4.03
C LEU A 76 13.11 -10.91 -4.99
N ALA A 77 12.64 -10.63 -6.20
CA ALA A 77 12.42 -11.66 -7.21
C ALA A 77 13.71 -12.41 -7.57
N GLN A 78 14.85 -11.71 -7.58
CA GLN A 78 16.17 -12.33 -7.79
C GLN A 78 16.62 -13.16 -6.58
N GLN A 79 16.07 -12.89 -5.39
CA GLN A 79 16.38 -13.59 -4.14
C GLN A 79 15.35 -14.65 -3.77
N GLN A 80 14.50 -15.07 -4.68
CA GLN A 80 13.37 -15.95 -4.38
C GLN A 80 13.78 -17.22 -3.63
N GLN A 81 14.87 -17.85 -4.02
CA GLN A 81 15.36 -19.08 -3.37
C GLN A 81 15.77 -18.86 -1.91
N THR A 82 16.25 -17.65 -1.60
CA THR A 82 16.69 -17.28 -0.25
C THR A 82 15.51 -16.94 0.64
N ILE A 83 14.52 -16.20 0.12
CA ILE A 83 13.40 -15.68 0.93
C ILE A 83 12.21 -16.63 1.01
N SER A 84 12.05 -17.55 0.07
CA SER A 84 10.95 -18.51 0.07
C SER A 84 10.95 -19.32 1.36
N GLY A 85 9.80 -19.37 2.04
CA GLY A 85 9.65 -20.04 3.33
C GLY A 85 10.18 -19.26 4.55
N GLN A 86 10.82 -18.12 4.34
CA GLN A 86 11.31 -17.29 5.44
C GLN A 86 10.22 -16.36 5.98
N SER A 87 10.32 -16.03 7.27
CA SER A 87 9.53 -14.96 7.88
C SER A 87 10.18 -13.63 7.60
N CYS A 88 9.44 -12.72 6.98
CA CYS A 88 9.93 -11.40 6.57
C CYS A 88 9.04 -10.31 7.16
N LEU A 89 9.64 -9.20 7.51
CA LEU A 89 8.95 -7.99 7.96
C LEU A 89 9.12 -6.89 6.91
N ASP A 90 8.01 -6.36 6.41
CA ASP A 90 7.98 -5.14 5.62
C ASP A 90 7.64 -3.97 6.54
N LEU A 91 8.65 -3.22 6.94
CA LEU A 91 8.52 -2.09 7.85
C LEU A 91 8.29 -0.80 7.08
N GLY A 92 7.18 -0.13 7.35
CA GLY A 92 6.75 1.02 6.58
C GLY A 92 6.17 0.60 5.22
N CYS A 93 5.25 -0.37 5.23
CA CYS A 93 4.79 -1.04 4.01
C CYS A 93 3.98 -0.15 3.04
N GLY A 94 3.44 0.99 3.50
CA GLY A 94 2.62 1.86 2.67
C GLY A 94 1.46 1.10 1.99
N LEU A 95 1.39 1.16 0.66
CA LEU A 95 0.35 0.45 -0.11
C LEU A 95 0.53 -1.07 -0.17
N GLY A 96 1.65 -1.58 0.30
CA GLY A 96 1.87 -3.01 0.46
C GLY A 96 2.47 -3.74 -0.75
N LEU A 97 2.97 -3.04 -1.76
CA LEU A 97 3.55 -3.69 -2.95
C LEU A 97 4.66 -4.68 -2.59
N THR A 98 5.65 -4.24 -1.83
CA THR A 98 6.80 -5.08 -1.46
C THR A 98 6.37 -6.29 -0.63
N ALA A 99 5.42 -6.10 0.29
CA ALA A 99 4.85 -7.20 1.08
C ALA A 99 4.15 -8.23 0.20
N MET A 100 3.34 -7.78 -0.76
CA MET A 100 2.64 -8.67 -1.69
C MET A 100 3.62 -9.45 -2.58
N VAL A 101 4.64 -8.79 -3.09
CA VAL A 101 5.68 -9.43 -3.89
C VAL A 101 6.41 -10.49 -3.07
N GLY A 102 6.82 -10.17 -1.84
CA GLY A 102 7.48 -11.12 -0.94
C GLY A 102 6.62 -12.36 -0.69
N GLN A 103 5.34 -12.17 -0.43
CA GLN A 103 4.40 -13.27 -0.21
C GLN A 103 4.20 -14.11 -1.47
N TRP A 104 4.07 -13.47 -2.62
CA TRP A 104 3.98 -14.17 -3.91
C TRP A 104 5.22 -15.01 -4.21
N LEU A 105 6.39 -14.56 -3.78
CA LEU A 105 7.66 -15.30 -3.90
C LEU A 105 7.82 -16.43 -2.87
N GLY A 106 6.86 -16.61 -1.98
CA GLY A 106 6.83 -17.72 -1.01
C GLY A 106 7.27 -17.39 0.40
N ALA A 107 7.56 -16.13 0.72
CA ALA A 107 7.86 -15.69 2.08
C ALA A 107 6.59 -15.57 2.92
N GLN A 108 6.73 -15.70 4.23
CA GLN A 108 5.71 -15.35 5.21
C GLN A 108 5.93 -13.91 5.62
N VAL A 109 5.16 -12.98 5.05
CA VAL A 109 5.39 -11.54 5.24
C VAL A 109 4.43 -10.97 6.27
N THR A 110 4.99 -10.23 7.21
CA THR A 110 4.25 -9.32 8.08
C THR A 110 4.49 -7.90 7.58
N ALA A 111 3.43 -7.22 7.19
CA ALA A 111 3.47 -5.82 6.80
C ALA A 111 3.16 -4.93 7.99
N MET A 112 3.99 -3.92 8.23
CA MET A 112 3.80 -2.94 9.30
C MET A 112 3.88 -1.52 8.74
N ASP A 113 2.97 -0.70 9.21
CA ASP A 113 3.02 0.75 9.03
C ASP A 113 2.44 1.40 10.29
N TYR A 114 2.90 2.59 10.62
CA TYR A 114 2.33 3.30 11.76
C TYR A 114 1.06 4.10 11.38
N GLU A 115 0.82 4.28 10.08
CA GLU A 115 -0.40 4.86 9.55
C GLU A 115 -1.47 3.79 9.37
N GLU A 116 -2.56 3.87 10.13
CA GLU A 116 -3.67 2.91 10.02
C GLU A 116 -4.30 2.90 8.63
N ASP A 117 -4.41 4.06 7.99
CA ASP A 117 -4.93 4.18 6.63
C ASP A 117 -4.06 3.41 5.61
N ALA A 118 -2.74 3.44 5.78
CA ALA A 118 -1.84 2.64 4.96
C ALA A 118 -2.13 1.15 5.09
N LEU A 119 -2.28 0.65 6.32
CA LEU A 119 -2.58 -0.76 6.58
C LEU A 119 -3.93 -1.17 6.00
N HIS A 120 -4.92 -0.28 6.02
CA HIS A 120 -6.21 -0.53 5.39
C HIS A 120 -6.06 -0.84 3.89
N PHE A 121 -5.31 -0.02 3.16
CA PHE A 121 -5.08 -0.23 1.74
C PHE A 121 -4.13 -1.39 1.45
N ALA A 122 -3.07 -1.56 2.23
CA ALA A 122 -2.18 -2.70 2.11
C ALA A 122 -2.92 -4.04 2.28
N PHE A 123 -3.87 -4.11 3.22
CA PHE A 123 -4.70 -5.29 3.42
C PHE A 123 -5.64 -5.56 2.24
N ARG A 124 -6.19 -4.52 1.61
CA ARG A 124 -7.06 -4.64 0.44
C ARG A 124 -6.30 -5.04 -0.82
N ASN A 125 -5.07 -4.63 -0.91
CA ASN A 125 -4.22 -4.93 -2.06
C ASN A 125 -3.72 -6.37 -2.01
#